data_48d67cb5eea4c7bf999dcc41d1dfaf7f
#
_entry.id   48d67cb5eea4c7bf999dcc41d1dfaf7f
#
_cell.length_a   1.000
_cell.length_b   1.000
_cell.length_c   1.000
_cell.angle_alpha   90.00
_cell.angle_beta   90.00
_cell.angle_gamma   90.00
#
_symmetry.space_group_name_H-M   'P 1'
#
loop_
_entity.id
_entity.type
_entity.pdbx_description
1 polymer ?
#
loop_
_entity_poly.entity_id
_entity_poly.type
_entity_poly.pdbx_seq_one_letter_code
_entity_poly.pdbx_strand_id
1 'polypeptide(L)'
;MSSRRLVYLTGLVMGAVFHSLYGQYLSYILLRFLIVLPFVSLLVSLPAMLRVRVRLSASGASPRGEKAAAKLKIDSRFFLPVGCLSLTFMGENRFTGDKVDKQKFRYWGVQKAEEDLLLPSERCGVISCSLGRVWAWDYMGIFAIPVRRCDPAIYTVLPIPQEPKPMPELDQDSAITLKPKPGGGYSEEHELRPYRQGDPLNVIHWKLSSKLDEPIVREPQLMQRKRIALSVTPKGGPKELESQLDQLLFLSESLIEKGIPHRICFGAHMEAYIKDKNSLDEFWLTVLSVQPDGSRGPVDRNKSDELIYSVRPMGGEGAKRK
;
A
#
# COMPACT_ATOMS: atom_id res chain seq x y z
N MET A 1 13.99 29.53 15.68
CA MET A 1 14.21 30.62 14.71
C MET A 1 13.73 31.96 15.17
N SER A 2 12.71 32.05 15.98
CA SER A 2 12.41 33.30 16.71
C SER A 2 13.58 33.75 17.56
N SER A 3 14.36 32.82 18.16
CA SER A 3 15.53 33.17 19.00
C SER A 3 16.63 33.89 18.24
N ARG A 4 16.95 33.56 17.00
CA ARG A 4 17.97 34.27 16.20
C ARG A 4 17.56 35.69 15.86
N ARG A 5 16.28 35.87 15.47
CA ARG A 5 15.71 37.19 15.26
C ARG A 5 15.76 38.04 16.54
N LEU A 6 15.44 37.41 17.66
CA LEU A 6 15.48 38.06 18.95
C LEU A 6 16.91 38.46 19.35
N VAL A 7 17.90 37.56 19.16
CA VAL A 7 19.32 37.86 19.38
C VAL A 7 19.80 39.02 18.50
N TYR A 8 19.41 39.02 17.22
CA TYR A 8 19.74 40.11 16.32
C TYR A 8 19.11 41.43 16.75
N LEU A 9 17.82 41.45 17.11
CA LEU A 9 17.12 42.63 17.59
C LEU A 9 17.74 43.15 18.89
N THR A 10 18.07 42.27 19.83
CA THR A 10 18.76 42.67 21.07
C THR A 10 20.13 43.30 20.78
N GLY A 11 20.89 42.69 19.84
CA GLY A 11 22.17 43.24 19.41
C GLY A 11 22.03 44.64 18.77
N LEU A 12 20.97 44.82 17.96
CA LEU A 12 20.69 46.13 17.34
C LEU A 12 20.31 47.19 18.35
N VAL A 13 19.48 46.84 19.35
CA VAL A 13 19.11 47.75 20.46
C VAL A 13 20.32 48.09 21.27
N MET A 14 21.18 47.12 21.63
CA MET A 14 22.44 47.37 22.34
C MET A 14 23.36 48.27 21.54
N GLY A 15 23.50 48.07 20.23
CA GLY A 15 24.29 48.92 19.35
C GLY A 15 23.75 50.35 19.29
N ALA A 16 22.44 50.55 19.28
CA ALA A 16 21.81 51.87 19.31
C ALA A 16 22.03 52.57 20.65
N VAL A 17 21.90 51.88 21.78
CA VAL A 17 22.18 52.40 23.11
C VAL A 17 23.66 52.78 23.24
N PHE A 18 24.56 51.91 22.77
CA PHE A 18 26.00 52.18 22.76
C PHE A 18 26.34 53.46 21.95
N HIS A 19 25.73 53.59 20.77
CA HIS A 19 25.88 54.78 19.94
C HIS A 19 25.37 56.07 20.65
N SER A 20 24.20 55.94 21.33
CA SER A 20 23.62 57.06 22.06
C SER A 20 24.52 57.57 23.24
N LEU A 21 25.19 56.62 23.92
CA LEU A 21 26.04 56.93 25.09
C LEU A 21 27.42 57.43 24.67
N TYR A 22 27.99 56.88 23.62
CA TYR A 22 29.41 57.25 23.29
C TYR A 22 29.56 58.19 22.10
N GLY A 23 28.58 58.40 21.25
CA GLY A 23 28.53 59.38 20.17
C GLY A 23 29.72 59.47 19.21
N GLN A 24 30.65 58.53 19.27
CA GLN A 24 31.89 58.51 18.49
C GLN A 24 31.72 57.88 17.09
N TYR A 25 32.66 58.23 16.20
CA TYR A 25 32.67 57.73 14.83
C TYR A 25 32.65 56.21 14.73
N LEU A 26 33.33 55.51 15.63
CA LEU A 26 33.34 54.04 15.68
C LEU A 26 31.97 53.47 16.02
N SER A 27 31.23 54.03 16.97
CA SER A 27 29.90 53.57 17.34
C SER A 27 28.88 53.74 16.20
N TYR A 28 29.04 54.78 15.41
CA TYR A 28 28.25 55.06 14.23
C TYR A 28 28.50 54.05 13.12
N ILE A 29 29.76 53.68 12.83
CA ILE A 29 30.10 52.64 11.87
C ILE A 29 29.54 51.28 12.30
N LEU A 30 29.69 50.93 13.59
CA LEU A 30 29.20 49.67 14.14
C LEU A 30 27.68 49.56 13.97
N LEU A 31 26.93 50.61 14.28
CA LEU A 31 25.49 50.62 14.17
C LEU A 31 25.04 50.44 12.68
N ARG A 32 25.69 51.19 11.77
CA ARG A 32 25.43 51.03 10.33
C ARG A 32 25.75 49.62 9.84
N PHE A 33 26.87 49.06 10.26
CA PHE A 33 27.24 47.68 9.90
C PHE A 33 26.19 46.69 10.38
N LEU A 34 25.72 46.83 11.62
CA LEU A 34 24.65 45.96 12.17
C LEU A 34 23.35 46.08 11.36
N ILE A 35 22.97 47.28 10.90
CA ILE A 35 21.78 47.49 10.09
C ILE A 35 21.92 46.87 8.68
N VAL A 36 23.09 47.04 8.06
CA VAL A 36 23.35 46.62 6.68
C VAL A 36 23.58 45.12 6.58
N LEU A 37 24.13 44.47 7.62
CA LEU A 37 24.53 43.07 7.66
C LEU A 37 23.41 42.08 7.23
N PRO A 38 22.16 42.18 7.70
CA PRO A 38 21.11 41.24 7.27
C PRO A 38 20.74 41.40 5.80
N PHE A 39 20.82 42.61 5.25
CA PHE A 39 20.54 42.85 3.83
C PHE A 39 21.64 42.26 2.93
N VAL A 40 22.90 42.40 3.35
CA VAL A 40 24.03 41.74 2.65
C VAL A 40 23.90 40.21 2.76
N SER A 41 23.60 39.69 3.95
CA SER A 41 23.35 38.27 4.16
C SER A 41 22.24 37.74 3.23
N LEU A 42 21.12 38.46 3.12
CA LEU A 42 20.04 38.13 2.22
C LEU A 42 20.47 38.16 0.75
N LEU A 43 21.15 39.24 0.33
CA LEU A 43 21.59 39.41 -1.05
C LEU A 43 22.52 38.28 -1.50
N VAL A 44 23.46 37.87 -0.66
CA VAL A 44 24.41 36.78 -0.95
C VAL A 44 23.74 35.43 -0.91
N SER A 45 22.77 35.18 -0.01
CA SER A 45 22.10 33.89 0.14
C SER A 45 20.94 33.71 -0.82
N LEU A 46 20.33 34.78 -1.33
CA LEU A 46 19.14 34.78 -2.16
C LEU A 46 19.27 33.89 -3.39
N PRO A 47 20.36 33.92 -4.19
CA PRO A 47 20.50 33.08 -5.37
C PRO A 47 20.54 31.57 -5.01
N ALA A 48 21.16 31.19 -3.90
CA ALA A 48 21.21 29.83 -3.39
C ALA A 48 19.81 29.37 -2.92
N MET A 49 19.11 30.24 -2.18
CA MET A 49 17.75 29.96 -1.67
C MET A 49 16.73 29.76 -2.79
N LEU A 50 16.83 30.53 -3.89
CA LEU A 50 15.92 30.43 -5.03
C LEU A 50 16.19 29.19 -5.92
N ARG A 51 17.44 28.70 -5.94
CA ARG A 51 17.85 27.57 -6.81
C ARG A 51 17.89 26.23 -6.11
N VAL A 52 17.63 26.18 -4.80
CA VAL A 52 17.56 24.92 -4.07
C VAL A 52 16.32 24.10 -4.51
N ARG A 53 16.54 22.82 -4.74
CA ARG A 53 15.49 21.85 -5.05
C ARG A 53 15.55 20.71 -4.06
N VAL A 54 14.39 20.31 -3.59
CA VAL A 54 14.23 19.17 -2.71
C VAL A 54 13.37 18.14 -3.45
N ARG A 55 13.85 16.92 -3.54
CA ARG A 55 13.13 15.80 -4.13
C ARG A 55 12.99 14.70 -3.11
N LEU A 56 11.81 14.12 -3.05
CA LEU A 56 11.54 12.93 -2.28
C LEU A 56 11.24 11.81 -3.28
N SER A 57 11.96 10.72 -3.19
CA SER A 57 11.73 9.54 -4.00
C SER A 57 11.61 8.33 -3.07
N ALA A 58 10.53 7.61 -3.19
CA ALA A 58 10.37 6.29 -2.60
C ALA A 58 9.85 5.43 -3.75
N SER A 59 10.61 4.47 -4.15
CA SER A 59 10.21 3.56 -5.21
C SER A 59 10.52 2.15 -4.76
N GLY A 60 9.54 1.27 -4.93
CA GLY A 60 9.68 -0.13 -4.61
C GLY A 60 8.59 -0.64 -3.70
N ALA A 61 8.64 -1.94 -3.55
CA ALA A 61 7.85 -2.70 -2.60
C ALA A 61 8.79 -3.57 -1.79
N SER A 62 8.54 -3.73 -0.51
CA SER A 62 9.24 -4.70 0.32
C SER A 62 8.26 -5.47 1.17
N PRO A 63 8.61 -6.69 1.58
CA PRO A 63 7.86 -7.43 2.58
C PRO A 63 7.79 -6.65 3.90
N ARG A 64 6.73 -6.90 4.65
CA ARG A 64 6.56 -6.35 6.00
C ARG A 64 7.77 -6.70 6.89
N GLY A 65 8.22 -5.73 7.70
CA GLY A 65 9.35 -5.90 8.62
C GLY A 65 10.73 -5.68 8.00
N GLU A 66 10.85 -5.59 6.69
CA GLU A 66 12.08 -5.16 6.06
C GLU A 66 12.25 -3.64 6.11
N LYS A 67 13.50 -3.19 5.98
CA LYS A 67 13.82 -1.75 6.01
C LYS A 67 13.25 -1.06 4.78
N ALA A 68 12.21 -0.27 4.98
CA ALA A 68 11.65 0.63 4.00
C ALA A 68 12.30 2.01 4.16
N ALA A 69 12.72 2.63 3.09
CA ALA A 69 13.31 3.97 3.14
C ALA A 69 12.84 4.84 1.97
N ALA A 70 12.57 6.10 2.28
CA ALA A 70 12.39 7.13 1.28
C ALA A 70 13.68 7.94 1.13
N LYS A 71 14.16 8.12 -0.08
CA LYS A 71 15.36 8.90 -0.38
C LYS A 71 15.02 10.38 -0.50
N LEU A 72 15.55 11.16 0.42
CA LEU A 72 15.50 12.61 0.37
C LEU A 72 16.76 13.12 -0.34
N LYS A 73 16.58 13.81 -1.45
CA LYS A 73 17.66 14.42 -2.22
C LYS A 73 17.52 15.93 -2.20
N ILE A 74 18.55 16.62 -1.69
CA ILE A 74 18.66 18.07 -1.67
C ILE A 74 19.74 18.42 -2.69
N ASP A 75 19.44 19.33 -3.61
CA ASP A 75 20.38 19.82 -4.63
C ASP A 75 20.25 21.32 -4.79
N SER A 76 21.32 22.07 -4.48
CA SER A 76 21.44 23.50 -4.77
C SER A 76 22.29 23.67 -6.01
N ARG A 77 21.68 24.17 -7.09
CA ARG A 77 22.37 24.44 -8.36
C ARG A 77 23.18 25.74 -8.35
N PHE A 78 23.60 26.17 -7.17
CA PHE A 78 24.39 27.37 -7.01
C PHE A 78 25.72 27.04 -6.35
N PHE A 79 26.77 27.83 -6.61
CA PHE A 79 28.11 27.55 -6.07
C PHE A 79 28.21 27.78 -4.54
N LEU A 80 27.34 28.62 -3.97
CA LEU A 80 27.25 28.81 -2.53
C LEU A 80 26.22 27.87 -1.93
N PRO A 81 26.49 27.32 -0.74
CA PRO A 81 25.53 26.50 0.00
C PRO A 81 24.34 27.34 0.51
N VAL A 82 23.22 26.71 0.76
CA VAL A 82 22.08 27.35 1.46
C VAL A 82 22.42 27.49 2.93
N GLY A 83 22.14 28.64 3.53
CA GLY A 83 22.46 28.91 4.95
C GLY A 83 21.82 27.88 5.88
N CYS A 84 20.52 27.69 5.79
CA CYS A 84 19.81 26.60 6.47
C CYS A 84 18.57 26.19 5.68
N LEU A 85 18.36 24.90 5.56
CA LEU A 85 17.14 24.30 5.00
C LEU A 85 16.36 23.61 6.12
N SER A 86 15.12 24.00 6.33
CA SER A 86 14.22 23.31 7.27
C SER A 86 13.08 22.68 6.54
N LEU A 87 12.83 21.40 6.79
CA LEU A 87 11.74 20.65 6.19
C LEU A 87 11.03 19.80 7.24
N THR A 88 9.79 19.48 6.95
CA THR A 88 8.97 18.58 7.77
C THR A 88 8.58 17.40 6.91
N PHE A 89 8.99 16.21 7.32
CA PHE A 89 8.58 14.97 6.71
C PHE A 89 7.28 14.47 7.34
N MET A 90 6.36 13.97 6.52
CA MET A 90 5.09 13.39 6.93
C MET A 90 4.81 12.17 6.06
N GLY A 91 4.27 11.13 6.66
CA GLY A 91 3.83 9.94 5.97
C GLY A 91 2.45 9.51 6.47
N GLU A 92 1.74 8.79 5.64
CA GLU A 92 0.45 8.19 5.98
C GLU A 92 0.32 6.84 5.28
N ASN A 93 0.02 5.81 6.05
CA ASN A 93 -0.33 4.52 5.49
C ASN A 93 -1.80 4.58 5.06
N ARG A 94 -2.04 4.49 3.74
CA ARG A 94 -3.39 4.61 3.18
C ARG A 94 -4.30 3.46 3.53
N PHE A 95 -3.73 2.27 3.78
CA PHE A 95 -4.49 1.08 4.10
C PHE A 95 -4.96 1.07 5.56
N THR A 96 -4.07 1.37 6.51
CA THR A 96 -4.39 1.36 7.94
C THR A 96 -4.87 2.71 8.45
N GLY A 97 -4.62 3.80 7.73
CA GLY A 97 -4.87 5.18 8.16
C GLY A 97 -3.85 5.70 9.18
N ASP A 98 -2.82 4.92 9.51
CA ASP A 98 -1.79 5.32 10.47
C ASP A 98 -0.93 6.44 9.91
N LYS A 99 -0.71 7.45 10.73
CA LYS A 99 0.15 8.59 10.38
C LYS A 99 1.54 8.39 10.95
N VAL A 100 2.53 8.57 10.11
CA VAL A 100 3.93 8.63 10.55
C VAL A 100 4.15 9.93 11.31
N ASP A 101 4.84 9.87 12.43
CA ASP A 101 5.16 11.04 13.23
C ASP A 101 5.88 12.10 12.40
N LYS A 102 5.45 13.35 12.61
CA LYS A 102 6.03 14.49 11.91
C LYS A 102 7.48 14.68 12.33
N GLN A 103 8.40 14.37 11.46
CA GLN A 103 9.83 14.55 11.68
C GLN A 103 10.29 15.89 11.09
N LYS A 104 11.03 16.68 11.88
CA LYS A 104 11.58 17.98 11.46
C LYS A 104 13.07 17.85 11.28
N PHE A 105 13.53 18.10 10.07
CA PHE A 105 14.95 18.10 9.70
C PHE A 105 15.45 19.52 9.45
N ARG A 106 16.72 19.76 9.82
CA ARG A 106 17.41 21.03 9.57
C ARG A 106 18.81 20.73 9.05
N TYR A 107 19.10 21.22 7.88
CA TYR A 107 20.38 21.09 7.21
C TYR A 107 21.05 22.45 7.15
N TRP A 108 22.28 22.54 7.65
CA TRP A 108 23.08 23.75 7.68
C TRP A 108 24.15 23.71 6.60
N GLY A 109 24.35 24.84 5.88
CA GLY A 109 25.40 24.94 4.88
C GLY A 109 25.29 23.86 3.79
N VAL A 110 24.05 23.49 3.41
CA VAL A 110 23.82 22.40 2.47
C VAL A 110 23.89 22.87 1.03
N GLN A 111 24.68 22.17 0.21
CA GLN A 111 24.74 22.31 -1.23
C GLN A 111 24.13 21.06 -1.91
N LYS A 112 24.59 19.89 -1.49
CA LYS A 112 24.06 18.58 -1.90
C LYS A 112 23.99 17.68 -0.68
N ALA A 113 22.87 17.01 -0.50
CA ALA A 113 22.70 15.97 0.52
C ALA A 113 21.74 14.91 0.01
N GLU A 114 22.05 13.68 0.34
CA GLU A 114 21.16 12.55 0.18
C GLU A 114 21.03 11.86 1.53
N GLU A 115 19.80 11.57 1.93
CA GLU A 115 19.51 10.93 3.21
C GLU A 115 18.37 9.94 3.04
N ASP A 116 18.52 8.78 3.63
CA ASP A 116 17.49 7.75 3.65
C ASP A 116 16.61 7.93 4.90
N LEU A 117 15.36 8.30 4.67
CA LEU A 117 14.35 8.45 5.72
C LEU A 117 13.67 7.10 5.93
N LEU A 118 13.87 6.52 7.12
CA LEU A 118 13.24 5.25 7.47
C LEU A 118 11.72 5.40 7.53
N LEU A 119 11.04 4.45 6.90
CA LEU A 119 9.59 4.35 6.89
C LEU A 119 9.15 3.23 7.85
N PRO A 120 7.99 3.36 8.51
CA PRO A 120 7.44 2.28 9.29
C PRO A 120 6.98 1.16 8.34
N SER A 121 7.63 0.01 8.43
CA SER A 121 7.32 -1.18 7.63
C SER A 121 6.66 -2.29 8.44
N GLU A 122 6.20 -1.98 9.65
CA GLU A 122 5.60 -2.97 10.55
C GLU A 122 4.22 -3.45 10.09
N ARG A 123 3.52 -2.67 9.28
CA ARG A 123 2.17 -2.94 8.77
C ARG A 123 2.11 -2.87 7.26
N CYS A 124 1.33 -3.79 6.68
CA CYS A 124 1.05 -3.77 5.24
C CYS A 124 0.32 -2.49 4.83
N GLY A 125 0.57 -2.03 3.63
CA GLY A 125 -0.14 -0.89 3.05
C GLY A 125 0.72 -0.03 2.16
N VAL A 126 0.08 0.92 1.50
CA VAL A 126 0.74 1.94 0.68
C VAL A 126 1.04 3.16 1.54
N ILE A 127 2.32 3.42 1.78
CA ILE A 127 2.79 4.58 2.54
C ILE A 127 2.99 5.75 1.58
N SER A 128 2.16 6.78 1.75
CA SER A 128 2.28 8.04 1.02
C SER A 128 3.16 9.00 1.82
N CYS A 129 4.36 9.26 1.33
CA CYS A 129 5.34 10.14 1.94
C CYS A 129 5.26 11.52 1.31
N SER A 130 5.20 12.57 2.11
CA SER A 130 5.16 13.94 1.64
C SER A 130 6.06 14.85 2.46
N LEU A 131 6.57 15.89 1.82
CA LEU A 131 7.22 16.98 2.51
C LEU A 131 6.19 18.07 2.80
N GLY A 132 6.10 18.47 4.05
CA GLY A 132 5.29 19.60 4.47
C GLY A 132 5.88 20.93 3.99
N ARG A 133 5.95 21.92 4.87
CA ARG A 133 6.57 23.21 4.54
C ARG A 133 8.08 23.08 4.52
N VAL A 134 8.69 23.41 3.38
CA VAL A 134 10.14 23.47 3.21
C VAL A 134 10.53 24.95 3.14
N TRP A 135 11.47 25.36 4.03
CA TRP A 135 11.94 26.73 4.12
C TRP A 135 13.45 26.79 3.93
N ALA A 136 13.89 27.62 3.00
CA ALA A 136 15.29 27.99 2.87
C ALA A 136 15.52 29.31 3.63
N TRP A 137 16.58 29.36 4.43
CA TRP A 137 16.92 30.47 5.28
C TRP A 137 18.27 31.06 4.86
N ASP A 138 18.41 32.36 5.01
CA ASP A 138 19.68 33.07 4.83
C ASP A 138 20.76 32.63 5.84
N TYR A 139 21.99 33.05 5.66
CA TYR A 139 23.10 32.69 6.55
C TYR A 139 22.89 33.12 8.00
N MET A 140 22.25 34.24 8.22
CA MET A 140 21.93 34.70 9.58
C MET A 140 20.70 34.02 10.16
N GLY A 141 19.84 33.44 9.32
CA GLY A 141 18.59 32.82 9.72
C GLY A 141 17.48 33.80 10.08
N ILE A 142 17.54 35.01 9.54
CA ILE A 142 16.57 36.08 9.74
C ILE A 142 15.46 35.98 8.69
N PHE A 143 15.82 35.80 7.41
CA PHE A 143 14.90 35.73 6.30
C PHE A 143 14.70 34.29 5.85
N ALA A 144 13.49 33.97 5.41
CA ALA A 144 13.15 32.66 4.93
C ALA A 144 12.27 32.74 3.68
N ILE A 145 12.55 31.89 2.71
CA ILE A 145 11.76 31.76 1.48
C ILE A 145 11.20 30.34 1.42
N PRO A 146 9.93 30.17 1.04
CA PRO A 146 9.37 28.84 0.83
C PRO A 146 9.99 28.21 -0.42
N VAL A 147 10.44 26.95 -0.28
CA VAL A 147 10.92 26.15 -1.41
C VAL A 147 9.73 25.44 -2.06
N ARG A 148 9.78 25.30 -3.39
CA ARG A 148 8.74 24.60 -4.15
C ARG A 148 8.53 23.20 -3.60
N ARG A 149 7.27 22.82 -3.41
CA ARG A 149 6.90 21.48 -2.95
C ARG A 149 7.30 20.45 -4.00
N CYS A 150 7.75 19.29 -3.55
CA CYS A 150 7.91 18.11 -4.38
C CYS A 150 6.62 17.26 -4.34
N ASP A 151 6.46 16.44 -5.35
CA ASP A 151 5.37 15.48 -5.39
C ASP A 151 5.52 14.44 -4.26
N PRO A 152 4.41 13.89 -3.75
CA PRO A 152 4.45 12.84 -2.76
C PRO A 152 5.11 11.58 -3.35
N ALA A 153 5.93 10.92 -2.56
CA ALA A 153 6.52 9.64 -2.91
C ALA A 153 5.67 8.51 -2.31
N ILE A 154 5.58 7.40 -3.03
CA ILE A 154 4.76 6.25 -2.66
C ILE A 154 5.67 5.05 -2.46
N TYR A 155 5.48 4.34 -1.35
CA TYR A 155 6.17 3.10 -1.02
C TYR A 155 5.15 2.04 -0.61
N THR A 156 5.32 0.81 -1.08
CA THR A 156 4.38 -0.28 -0.79
C THR A 156 5.01 -1.31 0.15
N VAL A 157 4.34 -1.59 1.25
CA VAL A 157 4.70 -2.65 2.18
C VAL A 157 3.77 -3.84 1.92
N LEU A 158 4.34 -4.92 1.41
CA LEU A 158 3.63 -6.14 1.05
C LEU A 158 3.44 -7.07 2.25
N PRO A 159 2.41 -7.92 2.26
CA PRO A 159 2.27 -9.00 3.24
C PRO A 159 3.40 -10.03 3.08
N ILE A 160 3.57 -10.88 4.10
CA ILE A 160 4.54 -11.98 4.09
C ILE A 160 3.76 -13.28 3.85
N PRO A 161 4.12 -14.10 2.86
CA PRO A 161 3.39 -15.34 2.59
C PRO A 161 3.42 -16.26 3.80
N GLN A 162 2.25 -16.64 4.31
CA GLN A 162 2.09 -17.53 5.45
C GLN A 162 1.12 -18.66 5.10
N GLU A 163 1.57 -19.89 5.31
CA GLU A 163 0.78 -21.07 5.06
C GLU A 163 -0.44 -21.13 5.99
N PRO A 164 -1.65 -21.28 5.45
CA PRO A 164 -2.87 -21.43 6.27
C PRO A 164 -2.91 -22.81 6.96
N LYS A 165 -3.40 -22.85 8.18
CA LYS A 165 -3.63 -24.10 8.90
C LYS A 165 -5.12 -24.25 9.26
N PRO A 166 -5.83 -25.28 8.75
CA PRO A 166 -5.38 -26.32 7.81
C PRO A 166 -5.20 -25.81 6.37
N MET A 167 -4.30 -26.45 5.63
CA MET A 167 -4.10 -26.16 4.20
C MET A 167 -5.37 -26.55 3.43
N PRO A 168 -5.98 -25.66 2.63
CA PRO A 168 -7.12 -26.03 1.81
C PRO A 168 -6.66 -26.87 0.59
N GLU A 169 -7.44 -27.88 0.26
CA GLU A 169 -7.25 -28.67 -0.97
C GLU A 169 -7.76 -27.84 -2.17
N LEU A 170 -6.91 -27.00 -2.71
CA LEU A 170 -7.17 -26.14 -3.88
C LEU A 170 -6.47 -26.72 -5.12
N ASP A 171 -6.79 -27.97 -5.46
CA ASP A 171 -6.26 -28.62 -6.66
C ASP A 171 -7.28 -28.55 -7.80
N GLN A 172 -6.78 -28.73 -9.04
CA GLN A 172 -7.66 -28.74 -10.21
C GLN A 172 -8.71 -29.87 -10.14
N ASP A 173 -8.37 -30.98 -9.50
CA ASP A 173 -9.25 -32.12 -9.36
C ASP A 173 -10.36 -31.87 -8.33
N SER A 174 -10.10 -31.15 -7.26
CA SER A 174 -11.12 -30.76 -6.28
C SER A 174 -12.13 -29.74 -6.82
N ALA A 175 -11.77 -29.06 -7.91
CA ALA A 175 -12.64 -28.11 -8.60
C ALA A 175 -13.50 -28.75 -9.71
N ILE A 176 -13.46 -30.08 -9.90
CA ILE A 176 -14.30 -30.78 -10.90
C ILE A 176 -15.67 -31.04 -10.29
N THR A 177 -16.72 -30.67 -11.02
CA THR A 177 -18.10 -31.01 -10.70
C THR A 177 -18.74 -31.64 -11.90
N LEU A 178 -19.44 -32.73 -11.65
CA LEU A 178 -20.26 -33.37 -12.64
C LEU A 178 -21.62 -32.69 -12.73
N LYS A 179 -22.01 -32.24 -13.92
CA LYS A 179 -23.34 -31.69 -14.17
C LYS A 179 -24.04 -32.45 -15.27
N PRO A 180 -25.38 -32.62 -15.19
CA PRO A 180 -26.13 -33.21 -16.28
C PRO A 180 -25.86 -32.50 -17.60
N LYS A 181 -25.56 -33.25 -18.66
CA LYS A 181 -25.28 -32.69 -19.98
C LYS A 181 -26.57 -32.19 -20.64
N PRO A 182 -26.72 -30.87 -20.86
CA PRO A 182 -27.90 -30.34 -21.54
C PRO A 182 -28.02 -30.91 -22.95
N GLY A 183 -29.19 -31.44 -23.32
CA GLY A 183 -29.43 -32.02 -24.63
C GLY A 183 -29.04 -33.51 -24.79
N GLY A 184 -28.55 -34.15 -23.72
CA GLY A 184 -28.19 -35.56 -23.74
C GLY A 184 -26.97 -35.87 -24.61
N GLY A 185 -26.89 -37.05 -25.18
CA GLY A 185 -25.79 -37.50 -26.02
C GLY A 185 -24.77 -38.36 -25.28
N TYR A 186 -23.65 -38.69 -25.96
CA TYR A 186 -22.60 -39.53 -25.39
C TYR A 186 -21.75 -38.76 -24.38
N SER A 187 -21.46 -39.39 -23.25
CA SER A 187 -20.47 -38.93 -22.24
C SER A 187 -19.80 -40.18 -21.66
N GLU A 188 -18.56 -40.05 -21.22
CA GLU A 188 -17.82 -41.12 -20.53
C GLU A 188 -18.37 -41.32 -19.12
N GLU A 189 -18.76 -40.23 -18.45
CA GLU A 189 -19.33 -40.24 -17.11
C GLU A 189 -20.86 -40.22 -17.16
N HIS A 190 -21.49 -41.11 -16.39
CA HIS A 190 -22.93 -41.23 -16.30
C HIS A 190 -23.38 -41.38 -14.86
N GLU A 191 -24.46 -40.71 -14.51
CA GLU A 191 -25.21 -40.92 -13.29
C GLU A 191 -26.38 -41.80 -13.53
N LEU A 192 -26.67 -42.72 -12.58
CA LEU A 192 -27.80 -43.63 -12.68
C LEU A 192 -28.95 -43.07 -11.85
N ARG A 193 -30.11 -42.83 -12.50
CA ARG A 193 -31.33 -42.40 -11.83
C ARG A 193 -32.56 -43.16 -12.29
N PRO A 194 -33.63 -43.18 -11.52
CA PRO A 194 -34.91 -43.71 -11.94
C PRO A 194 -35.43 -43.01 -13.19
N TYR A 195 -36.08 -43.75 -14.06
CA TYR A 195 -36.75 -43.25 -15.25
C TYR A 195 -37.84 -42.24 -14.88
N ARG A 196 -37.90 -41.16 -15.64
CA ARG A 196 -38.99 -40.17 -15.55
C ARG A 196 -39.75 -40.12 -16.87
N GLN A 197 -41.06 -39.92 -16.80
CA GLN A 197 -41.88 -39.81 -18.01
C GLN A 197 -41.38 -38.69 -18.92
N GLY A 198 -41.00 -39.04 -20.16
CA GLY A 198 -40.36 -38.15 -21.13
C GLY A 198 -38.89 -38.42 -21.39
N ASP A 199 -38.25 -39.30 -20.60
CA ASP A 199 -36.88 -39.72 -20.89
C ASP A 199 -36.82 -40.59 -22.17
N PRO A 200 -35.80 -40.41 -23.04
CA PRO A 200 -35.64 -41.22 -24.23
C PRO A 200 -35.34 -42.68 -23.87
N LEU A 201 -35.97 -43.63 -24.55
CA LEU A 201 -35.78 -45.07 -24.27
C LEU A 201 -34.35 -45.57 -24.55
N ASN A 202 -33.60 -44.90 -25.40
CA ASN A 202 -32.24 -45.24 -25.77
C ASN A 202 -31.21 -45.00 -24.64
N VAL A 203 -31.55 -44.26 -23.62
CA VAL A 203 -30.67 -43.99 -22.46
C VAL A 203 -30.97 -44.93 -21.28
N ILE A 204 -31.92 -45.84 -21.40
CA ILE A 204 -32.25 -46.84 -20.38
C ILE A 204 -31.11 -47.85 -20.24
N HIS A 205 -30.70 -48.10 -19.02
CA HIS A 205 -29.72 -49.12 -18.68
C HIS A 205 -30.40 -50.47 -18.47
N TRP A 206 -30.82 -51.15 -19.57
CA TRP A 206 -31.63 -52.38 -19.56
C TRP A 206 -31.09 -53.47 -18.63
N LYS A 207 -29.76 -53.68 -18.61
CA LYS A 207 -29.15 -54.70 -17.73
C LYS A 207 -29.34 -54.40 -16.24
N LEU A 208 -29.31 -53.14 -15.81
CA LEU A 208 -29.52 -52.78 -14.42
C LEU A 208 -31.00 -52.71 -14.08
N SER A 209 -31.80 -52.18 -14.99
CA SER A 209 -33.26 -52.12 -14.87
C SER A 209 -33.88 -53.50 -14.67
N SER A 210 -33.42 -54.51 -15.43
CA SER A 210 -33.84 -55.88 -15.29
C SER A 210 -33.42 -56.55 -13.97
N LYS A 211 -32.35 -56.04 -13.31
CA LYS A 211 -31.88 -56.57 -12.03
C LYS A 211 -32.61 -55.94 -10.82
N LEU A 212 -33.07 -54.70 -10.98
CA LEU A 212 -33.70 -53.93 -9.93
C LEU A 212 -35.22 -53.88 -10.05
N ASP A 213 -35.79 -54.46 -11.11
CA ASP A 213 -37.23 -54.42 -11.45
C ASP A 213 -37.81 -53.00 -11.61
N GLU A 214 -36.91 -51.99 -11.80
CA GLU A 214 -37.27 -50.61 -12.01
C GLU A 214 -36.49 -50.02 -13.19
N PRO A 215 -37.12 -49.22 -14.07
CA PRO A 215 -36.43 -48.65 -15.21
C PRO A 215 -35.42 -47.59 -14.73
N ILE A 216 -34.13 -47.79 -15.02
CA ILE A 216 -33.02 -46.92 -14.67
C ILE A 216 -32.42 -46.31 -15.94
N VAL A 217 -32.16 -45.03 -15.88
CA VAL A 217 -31.63 -44.21 -16.97
C VAL A 217 -30.18 -43.82 -16.66
N ARG A 218 -29.35 -43.86 -17.71
CA ARG A 218 -27.99 -43.29 -17.68
C ARG A 218 -28.09 -41.84 -18.09
N GLU A 219 -27.89 -40.91 -17.12
CA GLU A 219 -27.84 -39.49 -17.38
C GLU A 219 -26.40 -39.09 -17.67
N PRO A 220 -26.07 -38.67 -18.90
CA PRO A 220 -24.70 -38.28 -19.24
C PRO A 220 -24.30 -37.07 -18.46
N GLN A 221 -23.11 -37.12 -17.84
CA GLN A 221 -22.54 -36.04 -17.04
C GLN A 221 -21.48 -35.32 -17.83
N LEU A 222 -21.39 -34.01 -17.65
CA LEU A 222 -20.30 -33.15 -18.13
C LEU A 222 -19.38 -32.80 -16.96
N MET A 223 -18.10 -33.10 -17.10
CA MET A 223 -17.10 -32.59 -16.19
C MET A 223 -16.95 -31.08 -16.40
N GLN A 224 -17.43 -30.31 -15.46
CA GLN A 224 -17.26 -28.88 -15.45
C GLN A 224 -16.22 -28.49 -14.39
N ARG A 225 -15.15 -27.83 -14.83
CA ARG A 225 -14.17 -27.27 -13.90
C ARG A 225 -14.73 -26.01 -13.28
N LYS A 226 -14.85 -25.96 -11.96
CA LYS A 226 -15.18 -24.75 -11.21
C LYS A 226 -13.99 -23.82 -11.21
N ARG A 227 -14.27 -22.52 -11.28
CA ARG A 227 -13.26 -21.49 -11.08
C ARG A 227 -12.98 -21.34 -9.60
N ILE A 228 -11.70 -21.24 -9.22
CA ILE A 228 -11.32 -21.01 -7.84
C ILE A 228 -11.48 -19.52 -7.54
N ALA A 229 -12.12 -19.21 -6.42
CA ALA A 229 -12.28 -17.85 -5.91
C ALA A 229 -11.82 -17.79 -4.44
N LEU A 230 -10.85 -16.93 -4.16
CA LEU A 230 -10.38 -16.62 -2.82
C LEU A 230 -11.14 -15.41 -2.30
N SER A 231 -11.86 -15.56 -1.20
CA SER A 231 -12.65 -14.48 -0.61
C SER A 231 -12.05 -14.06 0.73
N VAL A 232 -11.77 -12.77 0.89
CA VAL A 232 -11.33 -12.16 2.14
C VAL A 232 -12.37 -11.16 2.59
N THR A 233 -12.83 -11.33 3.83
CA THR A 233 -13.70 -10.35 4.48
C THR A 233 -12.85 -9.59 5.49
N PRO A 234 -12.54 -8.31 5.28
CA PRO A 234 -11.70 -7.52 6.16
C PRO A 234 -12.45 -7.19 7.46
N LYS A 235 -12.62 -8.18 8.33
CA LYS A 235 -13.23 -8.04 9.65
C LYS A 235 -12.21 -8.38 10.71
N GLY A 236 -12.26 -7.64 11.83
CA GLY A 236 -11.39 -7.88 12.97
C GLY A 236 -10.34 -6.79 13.19
N GLY A 237 -9.40 -7.07 14.08
CA GLY A 237 -8.31 -6.16 14.40
C GLY A 237 -7.24 -6.11 13.31
N PRO A 238 -6.33 -5.11 13.37
CA PRO A 238 -5.28 -4.95 12.36
C PRO A 238 -4.40 -6.21 12.18
N LYS A 239 -4.11 -6.93 13.26
CA LYS A 239 -3.32 -8.18 13.22
C LYS A 239 -4.05 -9.33 12.52
N GLU A 240 -5.37 -9.41 12.70
CA GLU A 240 -6.19 -10.43 12.05
C GLU A 240 -6.27 -10.20 10.54
N LEU A 241 -6.42 -8.93 10.15
CA LEU A 241 -6.40 -8.54 8.75
C LEU A 241 -5.05 -8.83 8.09
N GLU A 242 -3.95 -8.52 8.76
CA GLU A 242 -2.60 -8.83 8.28
C GLU A 242 -2.42 -10.35 8.09
N SER A 243 -2.88 -11.16 9.03
CA SER A 243 -2.84 -12.62 8.90
C SER A 243 -3.68 -13.14 7.72
N GLN A 244 -4.83 -12.52 7.44
CA GLN A 244 -5.63 -12.85 6.26
C GLN A 244 -4.92 -12.49 4.96
N LEU A 245 -4.24 -11.33 4.92
CA LEU A 245 -3.47 -10.91 3.73
C LEU A 245 -2.26 -11.81 3.50
N ASP A 246 -1.58 -12.23 4.56
CA ASP A 246 -0.43 -13.15 4.51
C ASP A 246 -0.84 -14.51 3.93
N GLN A 247 -1.97 -15.06 4.39
CA GLN A 247 -2.52 -16.31 3.86
C GLN A 247 -3.02 -16.16 2.43
N LEU A 248 -3.67 -15.04 2.10
CA LEU A 248 -4.14 -14.76 0.75
C LEU A 248 -2.98 -14.72 -0.24
N LEU A 249 -1.87 -14.08 0.14
CA LEU A 249 -0.67 -14.03 -0.69
C LEU A 249 -0.13 -15.44 -0.94
N PHE A 250 0.05 -16.23 0.12
CA PHE A 250 0.54 -17.61 0.02
C PHE A 250 -0.34 -18.48 -0.90
N LEU A 251 -1.66 -18.43 -0.70
CA LEU A 251 -2.60 -19.22 -1.52
C LEU A 251 -2.57 -18.77 -2.98
N SER A 252 -2.52 -17.46 -3.23
CA SER A 252 -2.47 -16.94 -4.59
C SER A 252 -1.18 -17.31 -5.31
N GLU A 253 -0.02 -17.21 -4.64
CA GLU A 253 1.27 -17.64 -5.20
C GLU A 253 1.28 -19.14 -5.48
N SER A 254 0.79 -19.97 -4.57
CA SER A 254 0.69 -21.41 -4.76
C SER A 254 -0.20 -21.79 -5.96
N LEU A 255 -1.31 -21.07 -6.18
CA LEU A 255 -2.17 -21.28 -7.34
C LEU A 255 -1.51 -20.84 -8.66
N ILE A 256 -0.74 -19.73 -8.63
CA ILE A 256 0.03 -19.29 -9.80
C ILE A 256 1.12 -20.31 -10.14
N GLU A 257 1.84 -20.85 -9.16
CA GLU A 257 2.86 -21.88 -9.36
C GLU A 257 2.28 -23.15 -9.98
N LYS A 258 1.06 -23.51 -9.59
CA LYS A 258 0.31 -24.63 -10.19
C LYS A 258 -0.31 -24.29 -11.56
N GLY A 259 -0.17 -23.07 -12.05
CA GLY A 259 -0.76 -22.60 -13.30
C GLY A 259 -2.28 -22.50 -13.27
N ILE A 260 -2.89 -22.32 -12.10
CA ILE A 260 -4.34 -22.26 -11.91
C ILE A 260 -4.79 -20.81 -11.83
N PRO A 261 -5.49 -20.29 -12.85
CA PRO A 261 -6.06 -18.95 -12.79
C PRO A 261 -7.20 -18.91 -11.76
N HIS A 262 -7.22 -17.86 -10.93
CA HIS A 262 -8.18 -17.72 -9.85
C HIS A 262 -8.68 -16.29 -9.71
N ARG A 263 -9.80 -16.13 -9.00
CA ARG A 263 -10.37 -14.83 -8.68
C ARG A 263 -10.12 -14.50 -7.21
N ILE A 264 -9.75 -13.27 -6.93
CA ILE A 264 -9.66 -12.75 -5.55
C ILE A 264 -10.80 -11.75 -5.35
N CYS A 265 -11.55 -11.94 -4.26
CA CYS A 265 -12.59 -11.03 -3.81
C CYS A 265 -12.19 -10.46 -2.45
N PHE A 266 -11.93 -9.15 -2.36
CA PHE A 266 -11.57 -8.46 -1.14
C PHE A 266 -12.64 -7.44 -0.75
N GLY A 267 -13.30 -7.66 0.39
CA GLY A 267 -14.43 -6.82 0.80
C GLY A 267 -15.62 -6.92 -0.16
N ALA A 268 -16.39 -5.82 -0.28
CA ALA A 268 -17.61 -5.78 -1.08
C ALA A 268 -17.38 -5.42 -2.55
N HIS A 269 -16.32 -4.69 -2.84
CA HIS A 269 -16.20 -3.98 -4.12
C HIS A 269 -14.92 -4.28 -4.89
N MET A 270 -13.98 -5.01 -4.30
CA MET A 270 -12.72 -5.30 -4.97
C MET A 270 -12.67 -6.74 -5.45
N GLU A 271 -12.67 -6.90 -6.76
CA GLU A 271 -12.50 -8.19 -7.44
C GLU A 271 -11.37 -8.08 -8.44
N ALA A 272 -10.52 -9.10 -8.47
CA ALA A 272 -9.46 -9.22 -9.47
C ALA A 272 -9.35 -10.65 -9.97
N TYR A 273 -9.03 -10.81 -11.24
CA TYR A 273 -8.76 -12.10 -11.87
C TYR A 273 -7.26 -12.26 -12.05
N ILE A 274 -6.69 -13.22 -11.34
CA ILE A 274 -5.24 -13.45 -11.27
C ILE A 274 -4.89 -14.60 -12.19
N LYS A 275 -3.97 -14.33 -13.12
CA LYS A 275 -3.42 -15.33 -14.06
C LYS A 275 -1.93 -15.55 -13.85
N ASP A 276 -1.22 -14.47 -13.49
CA ASP A 276 0.21 -14.42 -13.39
C ASP A 276 0.65 -13.49 -12.26
N LYS A 277 1.94 -13.44 -12.01
CA LYS A 277 2.52 -12.62 -10.93
C LYS A 277 2.27 -11.12 -11.14
N ASN A 278 2.27 -10.64 -12.39
CA ASN A 278 2.04 -9.22 -12.68
C ASN A 278 0.62 -8.80 -12.28
N SER A 279 -0.38 -9.63 -12.58
CA SER A 279 -1.78 -9.37 -12.18
C SER A 279 -1.95 -9.40 -10.64
N LEU A 280 -1.16 -10.22 -9.94
CA LEU A 280 -1.14 -10.24 -8.49
C LEU A 280 -0.51 -8.97 -7.91
N ASP A 281 0.59 -8.48 -8.48
CA ASP A 281 1.25 -7.24 -8.06
C ASP A 281 0.32 -6.02 -8.26
N GLU A 282 -0.38 -5.92 -9.38
CA GLU A 282 -1.38 -4.88 -9.63
C GLU A 282 -2.54 -4.94 -8.61
N PHE A 283 -2.99 -6.14 -8.29
CA PHE A 283 -4.01 -6.34 -7.25
C PHE A 283 -3.53 -5.79 -5.90
N TRP A 284 -2.31 -6.12 -5.46
CA TRP A 284 -1.77 -5.63 -4.19
C TRP A 284 -1.63 -4.11 -4.16
N LEU A 285 -1.17 -3.47 -5.24
CA LEU A 285 -1.11 -2.02 -5.34
C LEU A 285 -2.50 -1.37 -5.19
N THR A 286 -3.51 -2.00 -5.76
CA THR A 286 -4.89 -1.49 -5.68
C THR A 286 -5.48 -1.66 -4.28
N VAL A 287 -5.43 -2.87 -3.73
CA VAL A 287 -6.03 -3.19 -2.42
C VAL A 287 -5.36 -2.42 -1.29
N LEU A 288 -4.01 -2.38 -1.27
CA LEU A 288 -3.26 -1.70 -0.22
C LEU A 288 -3.33 -0.16 -0.29
N SER A 289 -3.85 0.40 -1.40
CA SER A 289 -4.05 1.84 -1.56
C SER A 289 -5.34 2.37 -0.96
N VAL A 290 -6.28 1.51 -0.62
CA VAL A 290 -7.63 1.85 -0.14
C VAL A 290 -7.84 1.30 1.27
N GLN A 291 -8.51 2.07 2.12
CA GLN A 291 -8.89 1.57 3.44
C GLN A 291 -9.95 0.47 3.32
N PRO A 292 -9.80 -0.64 4.03
CA PRO A 292 -10.78 -1.71 4.04
C PRO A 292 -12.06 -1.25 4.76
N ASP A 293 -13.19 -1.37 4.08
CA ASP A 293 -14.50 -0.93 4.59
C ASP A 293 -15.19 -1.95 5.51
N GLY A 294 -14.62 -3.12 5.73
CA GLY A 294 -15.15 -4.18 6.58
C GLY A 294 -16.47 -4.81 6.09
N SER A 295 -16.96 -4.39 4.94
CA SER A 295 -18.16 -4.97 4.34
C SER A 295 -17.89 -6.39 3.84
N ARG A 296 -18.90 -7.26 3.92
CA ARG A 296 -18.80 -8.57 3.26
C ARG A 296 -18.74 -8.35 1.76
N GLY A 297 -17.72 -8.93 1.11
CA GLY A 297 -17.69 -9.00 -0.33
C GLY A 297 -18.98 -9.60 -0.89
N PRO A 298 -19.34 -9.27 -2.11
CA PRO A 298 -20.40 -9.96 -2.81
C PRO A 298 -19.94 -11.39 -3.07
N VAL A 299 -20.10 -12.24 -2.06
CA VAL A 299 -20.16 -13.68 -2.32
C VAL A 299 -21.50 -13.85 -3.04
N ASP A 300 -21.44 -13.66 -4.35
CA ASP A 300 -22.56 -13.99 -5.21
C ASP A 300 -22.72 -15.51 -5.15
N ARG A 301 -23.49 -15.98 -4.15
CA ARG A 301 -23.79 -17.39 -3.91
C ARG A 301 -24.50 -18.02 -5.11
N ASN A 302 -24.87 -17.23 -6.11
CA ASN A 302 -25.58 -17.66 -7.30
C ASN A 302 -24.66 -18.13 -8.43
N LYS A 303 -23.33 -18.01 -8.30
CA LYS A 303 -22.40 -18.61 -9.27
C LYS A 303 -22.09 -20.05 -8.86
N SER A 304 -22.98 -20.97 -9.25
CA SER A 304 -22.83 -22.44 -9.05
C SER A 304 -21.52 -23.03 -9.63
N ASP A 305 -20.77 -22.23 -10.36
CA ASP A 305 -19.57 -22.61 -11.12
C ASP A 305 -18.26 -22.21 -10.47
N GLU A 306 -18.30 -21.71 -9.21
CA GLU A 306 -17.10 -21.28 -8.48
C GLU A 306 -16.91 -22.07 -7.17
N LEU A 307 -15.66 -22.47 -6.90
CA LEU A 307 -15.22 -22.99 -5.61
C LEU A 307 -14.72 -21.81 -4.78
N ILE A 308 -15.52 -21.34 -3.83
CA ILE A 308 -15.20 -20.16 -3.01
C ILE A 308 -14.52 -20.62 -1.72
N TYR A 309 -13.26 -20.21 -1.53
CA TYR A 309 -12.53 -20.38 -0.31
C TYR A 309 -12.47 -19.06 0.48
N SER A 310 -13.01 -19.05 1.70
CA SER A 310 -12.96 -17.89 2.59
C SER A 310 -11.73 -17.95 3.49
N VAL A 311 -10.81 -17.02 3.28
CA VAL A 311 -9.59 -16.88 4.11
C VAL A 311 -9.98 -16.37 5.50
N ARG A 312 -9.64 -17.13 6.55
CA ARG A 312 -9.95 -16.80 7.94
C ARG A 312 -8.70 -16.35 8.68
N PRO A 313 -8.80 -15.43 9.67
CA PRO A 313 -7.64 -15.05 10.47
C PRO A 313 -7.15 -16.25 11.31
N MET A 314 -5.83 -16.40 11.47
CA MET A 314 -5.27 -17.34 12.43
C MET A 314 -5.51 -16.80 13.84
N GLY A 315 -6.15 -17.60 14.70
CA GLY A 315 -6.36 -17.27 16.13
C GLY A 315 -7.80 -17.06 16.57
N GLY A 316 -8.78 -17.19 15.68
CA GLY A 316 -10.20 -17.20 16.06
C GLY A 316 -10.61 -18.57 16.61
N GLU A 317 -10.39 -18.85 17.88
CA GLU A 317 -11.06 -19.97 18.57
C GLU A 317 -12.58 -19.78 18.51
N GLY A 318 -13.26 -20.80 18.00
CA GLY A 318 -14.62 -21.11 18.39
C GLY A 318 -15.73 -20.30 17.74
N ALA A 319 -16.00 -20.50 16.45
CA ALA A 319 -17.37 -20.39 15.96
C ALA A 319 -17.96 -21.82 15.87
N LYS A 320 -18.70 -22.20 16.93
CA LYS A 320 -19.54 -23.41 16.98
C LYS A 320 -20.36 -23.53 15.68
N ARG A 321 -20.22 -24.69 15.06
CA ARG A 321 -21.19 -25.17 14.04
C ARG A 321 -22.60 -25.09 14.63
N LYS A 322 -23.47 -24.36 14.01
CA LYS A 322 -24.90 -24.59 14.00
C LYS A 322 -25.37 -24.90 12.59
#